data_681eb34f768348ff0e04db786eea4702
#
_entry.id   681eb34f768348ff0e04db786eea4702
#
_cell.length_a   1.000
_cell.length_b   1.000
_cell.length_c   1.000
_cell.angle_alpha   90.00
_cell.angle_beta   90.00
_cell.angle_gamma   90.00
#
_symmetry.space_group_name_H-M   'P 1'
#
loop_
_entity.id
_entity.type
_entity.pdbx_description
1 polymer ?
#
loop_
_entity_poly.entity_id
_entity_poly.type
_entity_poly.pdbx_seq_one_letter_code
_entity_poly.pdbx_strand_id
1 'polypeptide(L)'
;MKSIRKLLDDKTKPLVIPGVYDAIGAKIVEKVGFEAMFQTGYGTSATLLGMPDYGFIGSTETVDNARRICHAVSVPVIVDADTGYGNALSVDKLVRELEAAGASGIFLEDQKWPKRCGHMKGKEVIHKDEYAEKLQAALDARSNKDFIIVARTDARATEGLDKALERGLFYK
;
A
#
# COMPACT_ATOMS: atom_id res chain seq x y z
N MET A 1 9.90 -17.08 5.20
CA MET A 1 9.92 -15.69 4.66
C MET A 1 10.55 -14.78 5.72
N LYS A 2 11.45 -13.87 5.34
CA LYS A 2 11.97 -12.83 6.28
C LYS A 2 10.80 -11.90 6.63
N SER A 3 10.66 -11.52 7.92
CA SER A 3 9.66 -10.52 8.31
C SER A 3 10.06 -9.15 7.77
N ILE A 4 9.11 -8.44 7.12
CA ILE A 4 9.34 -7.07 6.64
C ILE A 4 9.74 -6.13 7.79
N ARG A 5 9.18 -6.32 8.98
CA ARG A 5 9.50 -5.54 10.18
C ARG A 5 10.97 -5.68 10.55
N LYS A 6 11.52 -6.89 10.52
CA LYS A 6 12.96 -7.13 10.78
C LYS A 6 13.86 -6.45 9.76
N LEU A 7 13.43 -6.39 8.48
CA LEU A 7 14.18 -5.68 7.45
C LEU A 7 14.16 -4.17 7.67
N LEU A 8 13.03 -3.62 8.14
CA LEU A 8 12.89 -2.19 8.46
C LEU A 8 13.64 -1.79 9.74
N ASP A 9 13.85 -2.73 10.67
CA ASP A 9 14.58 -2.50 11.92
C ASP A 9 16.10 -2.47 11.72
N ASP A 10 16.61 -3.04 10.63
CA ASP A 10 18.03 -2.94 10.26
C ASP A 10 18.35 -1.51 9.78
N LYS A 11 19.02 -0.74 10.64
CA LYS A 11 19.42 0.65 10.36
C LYS A 11 20.80 0.77 9.74
N THR A 12 21.48 -0.33 9.44
CA THR A 12 22.83 -0.32 8.87
C THR A 12 22.86 0.08 7.40
N LYS A 13 21.75 -0.14 6.69
CA LYS A 13 21.59 0.20 5.27
C LYS A 13 20.13 0.56 4.96
N PRO A 14 19.88 1.40 3.93
CA PRO A 14 18.51 1.62 3.47
C PRO A 14 17.93 0.34 2.85
N LEU A 15 16.68 0.02 3.18
CA LEU A 15 15.93 -1.05 2.52
C LEU A 15 15.37 -0.52 1.19
N VAL A 16 15.85 -1.07 0.08
CA VAL A 16 15.32 -0.76 -1.26
C VAL A 16 14.17 -1.70 -1.59
N ILE A 17 13.01 -1.14 -1.91
CA ILE A 17 11.78 -1.88 -2.18
C ILE A 17 11.30 -1.52 -3.60
N PRO A 18 11.71 -2.29 -4.64
CA PRO A 18 11.30 -2.02 -6.02
C PRO A 18 9.80 -2.22 -6.24
N GLY A 19 9.22 -1.41 -7.12
CA GLY A 19 7.83 -1.57 -7.57
C GLY A 19 7.71 -2.73 -8.57
N VAL A 20 6.71 -3.60 -8.34
CA VAL A 20 6.33 -4.69 -9.23
C VAL A 20 4.83 -4.63 -9.50
N TYR A 21 4.37 -5.20 -10.60
CA TYR A 21 2.97 -5.18 -11.00
C TYR A 21 2.47 -6.53 -11.54
N ASP A 22 3.35 -7.52 -11.67
CA ASP A 22 3.02 -8.89 -12.06
C ASP A 22 4.00 -9.91 -11.46
N ALA A 23 3.66 -11.20 -11.61
CA ALA A 23 4.45 -12.30 -11.06
C ALA A 23 5.82 -12.47 -11.74
N ILE A 24 5.95 -12.11 -13.03
CA ILE A 24 7.23 -12.21 -13.76
C ILE A 24 8.18 -11.13 -13.25
N GLY A 25 7.73 -9.88 -13.17
CA GLY A 25 8.49 -8.78 -12.60
C GLY A 25 8.92 -9.06 -11.16
N ALA A 26 8.03 -9.64 -10.35
CA ALA A 26 8.33 -10.04 -8.98
C ALA A 26 9.46 -11.09 -8.91
N LYS A 27 9.41 -12.14 -9.76
CA LYS A 27 10.49 -13.14 -9.84
C LYS A 27 11.83 -12.55 -10.28
N ILE A 28 11.81 -11.59 -11.19
CA ILE A 28 13.04 -10.90 -11.64
C ILE A 28 13.64 -10.11 -10.48
N VAL A 29 12.82 -9.32 -9.76
CA VAL A 29 13.23 -8.52 -8.60
C VAL A 29 13.83 -9.42 -7.50
N GLU A 30 13.18 -10.54 -7.18
CA GLU A 30 13.70 -11.51 -6.21
C GLU A 30 15.03 -12.11 -6.68
N LYS A 31 15.12 -12.51 -7.95
CA LYS A 31 16.34 -13.11 -8.53
C LYS A 31 17.52 -12.15 -8.55
N VAL A 32 17.29 -10.86 -8.71
CA VAL A 32 18.32 -9.80 -8.62
C VAL A 32 18.85 -9.63 -7.19
N GLY A 33 18.10 -10.11 -6.17
CA GLY A 33 18.53 -10.13 -4.78
C GLY A 33 17.92 -9.04 -3.90
N PHE A 34 16.84 -8.41 -4.33
CA PHE A 34 16.08 -7.49 -3.46
C PHE A 34 15.38 -8.26 -2.34
N GLU A 35 15.42 -7.70 -1.13
CA GLU A 35 14.92 -8.37 0.08
C GLU A 35 13.42 -8.11 0.36
N ALA A 36 12.80 -7.16 -0.35
CA ALA A 36 11.36 -6.85 -0.31
C ALA A 36 10.94 -6.20 -1.62
N MET A 37 9.64 -6.16 -1.88
CA MET A 37 9.07 -5.50 -3.07
C MET A 37 7.72 -4.85 -2.76
N PHE A 38 7.28 -3.97 -3.66
CA PHE A 38 6.05 -3.20 -3.55
C PHE A 38 5.15 -3.45 -4.76
N GLN A 39 3.95 -4.00 -4.56
CA GLN A 39 2.95 -4.02 -5.62
C GLN A 39 2.42 -2.61 -5.84
N THR A 40 2.74 -2.02 -6.98
CA THR A 40 2.37 -0.64 -7.31
C THR A 40 0.96 -0.55 -7.91
N GLY A 41 0.11 0.35 -7.40
CA GLY A 41 -1.22 0.62 -7.95
C GLY A 41 -1.15 1.14 -9.38
N TYR A 42 -0.24 2.08 -9.66
CA TYR A 42 -0.02 2.60 -11.01
C TYR A 42 0.34 1.48 -12.01
N GLY A 43 1.33 0.66 -11.68
CA GLY A 43 1.75 -0.43 -12.57
C GLY A 43 0.65 -1.47 -12.76
N THR A 44 -0.12 -1.77 -11.71
CA THR A 44 -1.27 -2.69 -11.76
C THR A 44 -2.35 -2.14 -12.70
N SER A 45 -2.73 -0.86 -12.58
CA SER A 45 -3.71 -0.22 -13.48
C SER A 45 -3.24 -0.25 -14.94
N ALA A 46 -1.98 0.09 -15.18
CA ALA A 46 -1.40 0.10 -16.53
C ALA A 46 -1.37 -1.30 -17.16
N THR A 47 -1.04 -2.34 -16.41
CA THR A 47 -0.87 -3.70 -16.96
C THR A 47 -2.15 -4.50 -17.05
N LEU A 48 -3.07 -4.35 -16.09
CA LEU A 48 -4.35 -5.07 -16.11
C LEU A 48 -5.37 -4.41 -17.03
N LEU A 49 -5.41 -3.08 -17.07
CA LEU A 49 -6.45 -2.33 -17.78
C LEU A 49 -5.94 -1.54 -18.99
N GLY A 50 -4.63 -1.33 -19.12
CA GLY A 50 -4.07 -0.37 -20.09
C GLY A 50 -4.51 1.06 -19.81
N MET A 51 -4.82 1.39 -18.55
CA MET A 51 -5.40 2.67 -18.14
C MET A 51 -4.52 3.39 -17.12
N PRO A 52 -4.62 4.74 -17.06
CA PRO A 52 -3.93 5.50 -16.03
C PRO A 52 -4.53 5.22 -14.64
N ASP A 53 -3.75 5.55 -13.61
CA ASP A 53 -4.09 5.31 -12.21
C ASP A 53 -5.02 6.42 -11.66
N TYR A 54 -6.32 6.27 -11.91
CA TYR A 54 -7.40 7.15 -11.46
C TYR A 54 -8.47 6.43 -10.63
N GLY A 55 -8.09 5.37 -9.93
CA GLY A 55 -9.03 4.59 -9.13
C GLY A 55 -9.97 3.70 -9.96
N PHE A 56 -9.51 3.24 -11.13
CA PHE A 56 -10.26 2.27 -11.95
C PHE A 56 -10.13 0.84 -11.40
N ILE A 57 -9.02 0.55 -10.70
CA ILE A 57 -8.79 -0.72 -10.02
C ILE A 57 -9.59 -0.74 -8.72
N GLY A 58 -10.31 -1.82 -8.46
CA GLY A 58 -11.00 -2.07 -7.20
C GLY A 58 -10.20 -2.98 -6.26
N SER A 59 -10.78 -3.23 -5.08
CA SER A 59 -10.16 -4.11 -4.08
C SER A 59 -9.96 -5.54 -4.60
N THR A 60 -10.89 -6.05 -5.38
CA THR A 60 -10.83 -7.42 -5.92
C THR A 60 -9.64 -7.61 -6.85
N GLU A 61 -9.44 -6.71 -7.82
CA GLU A 61 -8.31 -6.77 -8.75
C GLU A 61 -6.99 -6.62 -8.01
N THR A 62 -6.93 -5.73 -7.01
CA THR A 62 -5.73 -5.53 -6.19
C THR A 62 -5.37 -6.78 -5.40
N VAL A 63 -6.35 -7.41 -4.73
CA VAL A 63 -6.15 -8.64 -3.94
C VAL A 63 -5.77 -9.81 -4.85
N ASP A 64 -6.41 -9.97 -6.00
CA ASP A 64 -6.10 -11.05 -6.94
C ASP A 64 -4.70 -10.92 -7.53
N ASN A 65 -4.28 -9.71 -7.87
CA ASN A 65 -2.92 -9.46 -8.33
C ASN A 65 -1.89 -9.68 -7.21
N ALA A 66 -2.18 -9.20 -5.99
CA ALA A 66 -1.34 -9.44 -4.81
C ALA A 66 -1.13 -10.93 -4.55
N ARG A 67 -2.19 -11.74 -4.61
CA ARG A 67 -2.11 -13.20 -4.45
C ARG A 67 -1.16 -13.83 -5.46
N ARG A 68 -1.25 -13.44 -6.75
CA ARG A 68 -0.37 -13.97 -7.80
C ARG A 68 1.09 -13.59 -7.56
N ILE A 69 1.35 -12.35 -7.17
CA ILE A 69 2.70 -11.86 -6.86
C ILE A 69 3.26 -12.56 -5.61
N CYS A 70 2.51 -12.56 -4.51
CA CYS A 70 2.96 -13.16 -3.24
C CYS A 70 3.24 -14.66 -3.36
N HIS A 71 2.44 -15.40 -4.14
CA HIS A 71 2.67 -16.82 -4.36
C HIS A 71 3.85 -17.12 -5.31
N ALA A 72 4.28 -16.13 -6.08
CA ALA A 72 5.41 -16.30 -7.01
C ALA A 72 6.78 -16.15 -6.35
N VAL A 73 6.87 -15.52 -5.17
CA VAL A 73 8.13 -15.13 -4.51
C VAL A 73 8.16 -15.51 -3.03
N SER A 74 9.35 -15.51 -2.45
CA SER A 74 9.57 -15.81 -1.02
C SER A 74 9.94 -14.58 -0.19
N VAL A 75 10.17 -13.44 -0.82
CA VAL A 75 10.44 -12.17 -0.14
C VAL A 75 9.14 -11.43 0.21
N PRO A 76 9.14 -10.59 1.25
CA PRO A 76 7.95 -9.81 1.64
C PRO A 76 7.46 -8.90 0.52
N VAL A 77 6.14 -8.85 0.36
CA VAL A 77 5.45 -7.95 -0.59
C VAL A 77 4.58 -6.98 0.21
N ILE A 78 4.78 -5.67 -0.02
CA ILE A 78 3.88 -4.62 0.47
C ILE A 78 2.97 -4.23 -0.68
N VAL A 79 1.68 -4.02 -0.42
CA VAL A 79 0.67 -3.76 -1.44
C VAL A 79 0.17 -2.33 -1.36
N ASP A 80 0.08 -1.65 -2.49
CA ASP A 80 -0.65 -0.38 -2.61
C ASP A 80 -2.15 -0.65 -2.45
N ALA A 81 -2.71 -0.17 -1.36
CA ALA A 81 -4.11 -0.33 -1.00
C ALA A 81 -4.93 0.92 -1.31
N ASP A 82 -4.36 1.86 -2.07
CA ASP A 82 -4.98 3.14 -2.39
C ASP A 82 -5.60 3.80 -1.14
N THR A 83 -6.86 4.20 -1.20
CA THR A 83 -7.59 4.79 -0.07
C THR A 83 -8.33 3.76 0.81
N GLY A 84 -8.13 2.45 0.54
CA GLY A 84 -8.86 1.35 1.19
C GLY A 84 -10.21 1.02 0.52
N TYR A 85 -10.49 1.58 -0.65
CA TYR A 85 -11.67 1.31 -1.49
C TYR A 85 -13.03 1.56 -0.80
N GLY A 86 -13.07 2.43 0.20
CA GLY A 86 -14.28 2.79 0.90
C GLY A 86 -14.03 3.34 2.31
N ASN A 87 -14.90 3.02 3.25
CA ASN A 87 -14.82 3.40 4.65
C ASN A 87 -13.97 2.42 5.50
N ALA A 88 -13.98 2.58 6.81
CA ALA A 88 -13.24 1.73 7.75
C ALA A 88 -13.62 0.23 7.63
N LEU A 89 -14.89 -0.11 7.35
CA LEU A 89 -15.31 -1.51 7.13
C LEU A 89 -14.71 -2.11 5.86
N SER A 90 -14.57 -1.29 4.80
CA SER A 90 -13.90 -1.73 3.57
C SER A 90 -12.43 -2.00 3.80
N VAL A 91 -11.79 -1.17 4.62
CA VAL A 91 -10.37 -1.34 5.00
C VAL A 91 -10.17 -2.60 5.84
N ASP A 92 -11.03 -2.86 6.82
CA ASP A 92 -10.98 -4.12 7.61
C ASP A 92 -11.02 -5.35 6.70
N LYS A 93 -12.00 -5.41 5.80
CA LYS A 93 -12.13 -6.51 4.84
C LYS A 93 -10.88 -6.64 3.97
N LEU A 94 -10.41 -5.53 3.40
CA LEU A 94 -9.25 -5.50 2.51
C LEU A 94 -7.98 -6.04 3.18
N VAL A 95 -7.71 -5.61 4.43
CA VAL A 95 -6.52 -6.07 5.18
C VAL A 95 -6.56 -7.57 5.39
N ARG A 96 -7.71 -8.14 5.80
CA ARG A 96 -7.86 -9.60 5.97
C ARG A 96 -7.63 -10.35 4.66
N GLU A 97 -8.17 -9.83 3.54
CA GLU A 97 -8.00 -10.45 2.23
C GLU A 97 -6.54 -10.39 1.73
N LEU A 98 -5.86 -9.26 1.93
CA LEU A 98 -4.45 -9.11 1.54
C LEU A 98 -3.52 -9.94 2.43
N GLU A 99 -3.78 -10.02 3.73
CA GLU A 99 -3.04 -10.90 4.63
C GLU A 99 -3.21 -12.37 4.22
N ALA A 100 -4.44 -12.81 3.92
CA ALA A 100 -4.73 -14.14 3.39
C ALA A 100 -4.11 -14.40 2.00
N ALA A 101 -3.93 -13.35 1.18
CA ALA A 101 -3.23 -13.44 -0.10
C ALA A 101 -1.70 -13.57 0.04
N GLY A 102 -1.15 -13.41 1.25
CA GLY A 102 0.28 -13.53 1.54
C GLY A 102 1.04 -12.19 1.55
N ALA A 103 0.36 -11.06 1.49
CA ALA A 103 0.99 -9.76 1.64
C ALA A 103 1.63 -9.61 3.04
N SER A 104 2.69 -8.83 3.12
CA SER A 104 3.41 -8.53 4.37
C SER A 104 3.05 -7.16 4.95
N GLY A 105 2.24 -6.39 4.24
CA GLY A 105 1.76 -5.08 4.66
C GLY A 105 1.09 -4.33 3.53
N ILE A 106 0.58 -3.15 3.87
CA ILE A 106 -0.08 -2.25 2.91
C ILE A 106 0.45 -0.82 3.03
N PHE A 107 0.36 -0.08 1.91
CA PHE A 107 0.30 1.38 1.90
C PHE A 107 -1.17 1.78 1.83
N LEU A 108 -1.61 2.65 2.74
CA LEU A 108 -2.93 3.24 2.75
C LEU A 108 -2.78 4.76 2.68
N GLU A 109 -3.54 5.43 1.83
CA GLU A 109 -3.42 6.88 1.63
C GLU A 109 -4.68 7.64 2.02
N ASP A 110 -4.52 8.91 2.41
CA ASP A 110 -5.59 9.79 2.88
C ASP A 110 -6.30 10.57 1.75
N GLN A 111 -6.13 10.17 0.48
CA GLN A 111 -6.87 10.81 -0.60
C GLN A 111 -8.38 10.53 -0.51
N LYS A 112 -9.16 11.49 -1.02
CA LYS A 112 -10.58 11.32 -1.26
C LYS A 112 -10.80 10.44 -2.49
N TRP A 113 -11.75 9.50 -2.40
CA TRP A 113 -12.12 8.67 -3.54
C TRP A 113 -13.06 9.40 -4.52
N PRO A 114 -12.94 9.25 -5.85
CA PRO A 114 -11.88 8.50 -6.54
C PRO A 114 -10.53 9.22 -6.47
N LYS A 115 -9.50 8.45 -6.16
CA LYS A 115 -8.14 8.98 -6.00
C LYS A 115 -7.51 9.35 -7.33
N ARG A 116 -6.40 10.05 -7.29
CA ARG A 116 -5.52 10.33 -8.43
C ARG A 116 -4.11 9.83 -8.16
N CYS A 117 -3.39 9.45 -9.21
CA CYS A 117 -1.99 9.09 -9.08
C CYS A 117 -1.20 10.19 -8.35
N GLY A 118 -0.31 9.81 -7.44
CA GLY A 118 0.47 10.75 -6.61
C GLY A 118 1.24 11.81 -7.41
N HIS A 119 1.56 11.53 -8.68
CA HIS A 119 2.25 12.45 -9.59
C HIS A 119 1.32 13.48 -10.25
N MET A 120 0.00 13.33 -10.13
CA MET A 120 -0.97 14.18 -10.79
C MET A 120 -1.45 15.33 -9.91
N LYS A 121 -1.90 16.41 -10.54
CA LYS A 121 -2.53 17.56 -9.87
C LYS A 121 -4.01 17.30 -9.57
N GLY A 122 -4.58 18.08 -8.63
CA GLY A 122 -6.01 18.05 -8.32
C GLY A 122 -6.38 16.89 -7.38
N LYS A 123 -5.44 16.43 -6.56
CA LYS A 123 -5.74 15.54 -5.44
C LYS A 123 -6.55 16.30 -4.38
N GLU A 124 -7.34 15.58 -3.62
CA GLU A 124 -8.02 16.03 -2.40
C GLU A 124 -7.75 15.01 -1.30
N VAL A 125 -7.67 15.46 -0.05
CA VAL A 125 -7.52 14.58 1.11
C VAL A 125 -8.78 14.62 1.96
N ILE A 126 -9.09 13.50 2.62
CA ILE A 126 -10.17 13.40 3.59
C ILE A 126 -9.78 14.04 4.93
N HIS A 127 -10.73 14.23 5.84
CA HIS A 127 -10.42 14.72 7.17
C HIS A 127 -9.48 13.76 7.91
N LYS A 128 -8.55 14.31 8.70
CA LYS A 128 -7.54 13.50 9.40
C LYS A 128 -8.13 12.45 10.33
N ASP A 129 -9.25 12.77 11.00
CA ASP A 129 -9.90 11.83 11.91
C ASP A 129 -10.54 10.67 11.15
N GLU A 130 -11.17 10.93 10.00
CA GLU A 130 -11.72 9.87 9.12
C GLU A 130 -10.61 8.92 8.64
N TYR A 131 -9.45 9.48 8.29
CA TYR A 131 -8.33 8.64 7.90
C TYR A 131 -7.74 7.85 9.09
N ALA A 132 -7.69 8.44 10.29
CA ALA A 132 -7.27 7.75 11.50
C ALA A 132 -8.19 6.56 11.83
N GLU A 133 -9.52 6.70 11.64
CA GLU A 133 -10.46 5.59 11.77
C GLU A 133 -10.15 4.44 10.79
N LYS A 134 -9.78 4.77 9.55
CA LYS A 134 -9.35 3.76 8.57
C LYS A 134 -8.05 3.07 8.98
N LEU A 135 -7.07 3.82 9.49
CA LEU A 135 -5.82 3.25 10.01
C LEU A 135 -6.07 2.35 11.21
N GLN A 136 -6.95 2.76 12.14
CA GLN A 136 -7.32 1.93 13.29
C GLN A 136 -7.98 0.63 12.83
N ALA A 137 -8.93 0.71 11.89
CA ALA A 137 -9.56 -0.49 11.31
C ALA A 137 -8.52 -1.42 10.65
N ALA A 138 -7.53 -0.87 9.96
CA ALA A 138 -6.44 -1.67 9.38
C ALA A 138 -5.59 -2.35 10.45
N LEU A 139 -5.30 -1.68 11.56
CA LEU A 139 -4.54 -2.23 12.68
C LEU A 139 -5.32 -3.34 13.41
N ASP A 140 -6.61 -3.17 13.57
CA ASP A 140 -7.49 -4.13 14.26
C ASP A 140 -7.77 -5.38 13.40
N ALA A 141 -7.82 -5.21 12.07
CA ALA A 141 -8.10 -6.29 11.13
C ALA A 141 -6.96 -7.30 10.98
N ARG A 142 -5.70 -6.86 11.12
CA ARG A 142 -4.55 -7.74 10.94
C ARG A 142 -4.48 -8.83 12.01
N SER A 143 -4.27 -10.07 11.60
CA SER A 143 -4.06 -11.19 12.52
C SER A 143 -2.58 -11.33 12.93
N ASN A 144 -1.67 -10.97 12.04
CA ASN A 144 -0.23 -10.99 12.27
C ASN A 144 0.31 -9.58 12.59
N LYS A 145 0.91 -9.40 13.77
CA LYS A 145 1.52 -8.14 14.19
C LYS A 145 2.71 -7.72 13.30
N ASP A 146 3.32 -8.66 12.59
CA ASP A 146 4.37 -8.37 11.60
C ASP A 146 3.83 -7.80 10.27
N PHE A 147 2.52 -7.90 10.03
CA PHE A 147 1.88 -7.21 8.91
C PHE A 147 1.91 -5.69 9.17
N ILE A 148 2.58 -4.95 8.29
CA ILE A 148 2.79 -3.51 8.49
C ILE A 148 1.69 -2.69 7.79
N ILE A 149 1.28 -1.61 8.46
CA ILE A 149 0.42 -0.58 7.87
C ILE A 149 1.28 0.68 7.69
N VAL A 150 1.45 1.10 6.46
CA VAL A 150 2.18 2.31 6.11
C VAL A 150 1.17 3.41 5.82
N ALA A 151 1.06 4.38 6.74
CA ALA A 151 0.23 5.56 6.56
C ALA A 151 0.90 6.53 5.57
N ARG A 152 0.22 6.82 4.45
CA ARG A 152 0.66 7.81 3.46
C ARG A 152 -0.26 9.01 3.51
N THR A 153 0.32 10.23 3.47
CA THR A 153 -0.46 11.45 3.29
C THR A 153 -0.09 12.16 1.98
N ASP A 154 -1.08 12.55 1.22
CA ASP A 154 -0.95 13.41 0.04
C ASP A 154 -1.21 14.90 0.37
N ALA A 155 -1.39 15.26 1.63
CA ALA A 155 -1.68 16.61 2.11
C ALA A 155 -0.60 17.64 1.72
N ARG A 156 0.65 17.22 1.49
CA ARG A 156 1.68 18.15 1.02
C ARG A 156 1.29 18.88 -0.27
N ALA A 157 0.63 18.18 -1.18
CA ALA A 157 0.21 18.74 -2.47
C ALA A 157 -1.06 19.59 -2.39
N THR A 158 -1.89 19.39 -1.36
CA THR A 158 -3.21 19.99 -1.20
C THR A 158 -3.24 21.09 -0.12
N GLU A 159 -2.53 20.87 0.98
CA GLU A 159 -2.58 21.71 2.19
C GLU A 159 -1.20 22.29 2.58
N GLY A 160 -0.12 21.84 1.92
CA GLY A 160 1.25 22.26 2.19
C GLY A 160 2.02 21.35 3.15
N LEU A 161 3.32 21.64 3.32
CA LEU A 161 4.25 20.78 4.07
C LEU A 161 3.88 20.71 5.56
N ASP A 162 3.56 21.84 6.18
CA ASP A 162 3.29 21.90 7.63
C ASP A 162 2.06 21.03 7.99
N LYS A 163 1.01 21.10 7.16
CA LYS A 163 -0.17 20.24 7.34
C LYS A 163 0.11 18.77 7.11
N ALA A 164 0.96 18.44 6.13
CA ALA A 164 1.38 17.06 5.92
C ALA A 164 2.17 16.50 7.11
N LEU A 165 3.04 17.33 7.72
CA LEU A 165 3.79 16.94 8.93
C LEU A 165 2.85 16.79 10.14
N GLU A 166 1.89 17.72 10.33
CA GLU A 166 0.86 17.62 11.38
C GLU A 166 0.09 16.30 11.28
N ARG A 167 -0.36 15.95 10.05
CA ARG A 167 -1.06 14.69 9.79
C ARG A 167 -0.18 13.47 10.09
N GLY A 168 1.07 13.47 9.61
CA GLY A 168 2.00 12.37 9.86
C GLY A 168 2.29 12.13 11.34
N LEU A 169 2.36 13.21 12.15
CA LEU A 169 2.50 13.11 13.62
C LEU A 169 1.22 12.60 14.28
N PHE A 170 0.06 12.98 13.75
CA PHE A 170 -1.24 12.53 14.27
C PHE A 170 -1.52 11.05 14.02
N TYR A 171 -0.99 10.50 12.91
CA TYR A 171 -1.17 9.08 12.53
C TYR A 171 -0.16 8.12 13.19
N LYS A 172 0.80 8.64 13.94
CA LYS A 172 1.84 7.86 14.62
C LYS A 172 1.34 7.25 15.93
#